data_664af0d03b1a26344d5e9542cf0c336d
#
_entry.id   664af0d03b1a26344d5e9542cf0c336d
#
_cell.length_a   1.000
_cell.length_b   1.000
_cell.length_c   1.000
_cell.angle_alpha   90.00
_cell.angle_beta   90.00
_cell.angle_gamma   90.00
#
_symmetry.space_group_name_H-M   'P 1'
#
loop_
_entity.id
_entity.type
_entity.pdbx_description
1 polymer ?
#
loop_
_entity_poly.entity_id
_entity_poly.type
_entity_poly.pdbx_seq_one_letter_code
_entity_poly.pdbx_strand_id
1 'polypeptide(L)'
;MRATALTYALLFCAAVCYADNLAMTPVGGTAGTDTRPFMIGWEFSTSATVTVSGLAYLDTTGAGLNEAHTVGIFNASSGTLLVSATVPAGASATYLNGFRVVPVSYTLPAGTYVIGGQKNTSADSSIEAASSVSSGSSAVQYIQERELQTSSFTMPTTNFQPNEAGSFGPDFTIAGASGSPSITSLSNSASYQPSFAGNTYISVYGTNLAVTTRTWQASDFKNGTNLPISLDGVSATVNGVSAYVEYVSPGQINLITPNLPQTGTGIPVVVTTPAGPTVSSWVTIQPISPAFFTWITNTPDSGKYLVAQHAASYTNVGKTGLYPNSPPNFTTPAVPGETIILYGTGFGATSPAIAQGIITDKIYPLSPTPTATIGGLPAQVTFAGLVPPLSQVYQFNITIPASVPNGDQTLLVTVGGVKSVPGLITIQN
;
A
#
# COMPACT_ATOMS: atom_id res chain seq x y z
N MET A 1 9.19 -0.57 -23.07
CA MET A 1 7.92 0.18 -23.19
C MET A 1 6.66 -0.63 -22.81
N ARG A 2 6.59 -1.96 -23.06
CA ARG A 2 5.40 -2.78 -22.66
C ARG A 2 5.21 -2.96 -21.15
N ALA A 3 6.27 -2.91 -20.35
CA ALA A 3 6.20 -3.07 -18.90
C ALA A 3 5.68 -1.82 -18.15
N THR A 4 5.85 -0.63 -18.74
CA THR A 4 5.55 0.64 -18.06
C THR A 4 4.04 0.89 -17.85
N ALA A 5 3.20 0.50 -18.81
CA ALA A 5 1.75 0.74 -18.72
C ALA A 5 1.06 -0.17 -17.69
N LEU A 6 1.54 -1.41 -17.55
CA LEU A 6 0.99 -2.35 -16.57
C LEU A 6 1.45 -2.01 -15.14
N THR A 7 2.69 -1.52 -14.99
CA THR A 7 3.18 -0.99 -13.72
C THR A 7 2.31 0.17 -13.21
N TYR A 8 1.83 1.04 -14.11
CA TYR A 8 0.91 2.12 -13.75
C TYR A 8 -0.49 1.61 -13.34
N ALA A 9 -1.02 0.58 -13.99
CA ALA A 9 -2.35 0.05 -13.65
C ALA A 9 -2.36 -0.68 -12.29
N LEU A 10 -1.27 -1.34 -11.92
CA LEU A 10 -1.10 -2.01 -10.62
C LEU A 10 -0.69 -1.04 -9.51
N LEU A 11 -0.01 0.07 -9.85
CA LEU A 11 0.48 1.05 -8.87
C LEU A 11 -0.61 2.02 -8.38
N PHE A 12 -1.71 2.22 -9.10
CA PHE A 12 -2.75 3.20 -8.75
C PHE A 12 -3.75 2.73 -7.69
N CYS A 13 -3.61 1.51 -7.15
CA CYS A 13 -4.42 1.05 -6.02
C CYS A 13 -3.86 1.45 -4.64
N ALA A 14 -2.81 2.26 -4.60
CA ALA A 14 -2.25 2.77 -3.35
C ALA A 14 -2.73 4.21 -3.10
N ALA A 15 -3.97 4.37 -2.69
CA ALA A 15 -4.30 5.45 -1.77
C ALA A 15 -3.59 5.11 -0.46
N VAL A 16 -2.40 5.70 -0.29
CA VAL A 16 -1.53 5.49 0.86
C VAL A 16 -2.25 5.99 2.10
N CYS A 17 -2.83 5.08 2.86
CA CYS A 17 -3.04 5.28 4.27
C CYS A 17 -1.81 4.74 4.98
N TYR A 18 -0.82 5.57 5.23
CA TYR A 18 0.24 5.26 6.17
C TYR A 18 -0.39 5.19 7.56
N ALA A 19 -0.52 4.01 8.10
CA ALA A 19 -0.73 3.85 9.53
C ALA A 19 0.64 3.74 10.23
N ASP A 20 1.49 4.74 10.06
CA ASP A 20 2.58 4.95 10.98
C ASP A 20 1.94 5.40 12.29
N ASN A 21 2.13 4.63 13.34
CA ASN A 21 1.67 5.02 14.66
C ASN A 21 2.73 5.91 15.30
N LEU A 22 2.30 7.03 15.89
CA LEU A 22 3.14 7.78 16.81
C LEU A 22 3.57 6.86 17.95
N ALA A 23 4.81 6.99 18.39
CA ALA A 23 5.33 6.16 19.48
C ALA A 23 4.59 6.43 20.78
N MET A 24 4.21 7.69 21.03
CA MET A 24 3.48 8.09 22.21
C MET A 24 2.39 9.11 21.88
N THR A 25 1.26 9.01 22.54
CA THR A 25 0.18 9.98 22.47
C THR A 25 -0.15 10.47 23.88
N PRO A 26 0.12 11.74 24.21
CA PRO A 26 -0.24 12.30 25.50
C PRO A 26 -1.77 12.47 25.61
N VAL A 27 -2.31 12.24 26.80
CA VAL A 27 -3.72 12.41 27.11
C VAL A 27 -3.87 13.54 28.13
N GLY A 28 -4.65 14.56 27.79
CA GLY A 28 -4.75 15.78 28.62
C GLY A 28 -3.48 16.61 28.56
N GLY A 29 -3.23 17.35 29.63
CA GLY A 29 -2.09 18.27 29.73
C GLY A 29 -2.42 19.70 29.33
N THR A 30 -1.46 20.59 29.49
CA THR A 30 -1.56 22.02 29.19
C THR A 30 -0.50 22.43 28.18
N ALA A 31 -0.76 23.46 27.39
CA ALA A 31 0.26 23.99 26.48
C ALA A 31 1.38 24.65 27.29
N GLY A 32 2.62 24.27 27.01
CA GLY A 32 3.81 24.88 27.59
C GLY A 32 3.96 26.34 27.14
N THR A 33 4.21 27.22 28.07
CA THR A 33 4.30 28.69 27.85
C THR A 33 5.73 29.22 28.00
N ASP A 34 6.70 28.41 28.32
CA ASP A 34 8.08 28.84 28.51
C ASP A 34 8.71 29.35 27.21
N THR A 35 9.26 30.55 27.23
CA THR A 35 9.85 31.26 26.09
C THR A 35 11.35 31.02 25.94
N ARG A 36 11.96 30.34 26.89
CA ARG A 36 13.42 30.05 26.89
C ARG A 36 13.73 28.88 25.93
N PRO A 37 14.95 28.81 25.41
CA PRO A 37 15.38 27.67 24.63
C PRO A 37 15.55 26.43 25.49
N PHE A 38 14.99 25.30 25.06
CA PHE A 38 15.06 24.01 25.70
C PHE A 38 15.31 22.88 24.70
N MET A 39 15.96 21.83 25.16
CA MET A 39 15.75 20.47 24.67
C MET A 39 14.65 19.85 25.54
N ILE A 40 13.52 19.49 24.93
CA ILE A 40 12.38 18.84 25.58
C ILE A 40 12.20 17.45 25.02
N GLY A 41 11.65 16.53 25.80
CA GLY A 41 11.38 15.17 25.33
C GLY A 41 11.08 14.19 26.45
N TRP A 42 11.35 12.92 26.19
CA TRP A 42 11.04 11.85 27.12
C TRP A 42 11.95 10.64 26.92
N GLU A 43 12.10 9.88 27.99
CA GLU A 43 12.81 8.60 28.03
C GLU A 43 11.85 7.45 27.83
N PHE A 44 12.29 6.44 27.09
CA PHE A 44 11.53 5.24 26.82
C PHE A 44 12.39 3.99 26.77
N SER A 45 11.76 2.84 26.97
CA SER A 45 12.38 1.54 26.72
C SER A 45 11.72 0.85 25.54
N THR A 46 12.51 0.02 24.85
CA THR A 46 12.02 -0.93 23.86
C THR A 46 12.24 -2.35 24.36
N SER A 47 11.19 -3.18 24.37
CA SER A 47 11.27 -4.60 24.76
C SER A 47 11.68 -5.53 23.61
N ALA A 48 11.61 -5.06 22.38
CA ALA A 48 12.01 -5.75 21.16
C ALA A 48 12.61 -4.73 20.17
N THR A 49 13.14 -5.21 19.07
CA THR A 49 13.62 -4.35 17.99
C THR A 49 12.46 -3.53 17.40
N VAL A 50 12.65 -2.20 17.30
CA VAL A 50 11.69 -1.23 16.77
C VAL A 50 12.32 -0.49 15.60
N THR A 51 11.63 -0.38 14.48
CA THR A 51 12.06 0.47 13.37
C THR A 51 11.37 1.82 13.46
N VAL A 52 12.16 2.88 13.63
CA VAL A 52 11.72 4.27 13.57
C VAL A 52 11.55 4.64 12.10
N SER A 53 10.34 5.05 11.69
CA SER A 53 10.02 5.43 10.31
C SER A 53 9.98 6.94 10.07
N GLY A 54 9.84 7.73 11.15
CA GLY A 54 9.83 9.18 11.08
C GLY A 54 10.16 9.81 12.42
N LEU A 55 10.66 11.04 12.38
CA LEU A 55 10.78 11.92 13.54
C LEU A 55 9.76 13.04 13.42
N ALA A 56 9.15 13.41 14.53
CA ALA A 56 7.97 14.25 14.56
C ALA A 56 8.07 15.39 15.58
N TYR A 57 7.36 16.49 15.32
CA TYR A 57 7.16 17.57 16.29
C TYR A 57 5.69 17.99 16.32
N LEU A 58 5.21 18.36 17.50
CA LEU A 58 3.82 18.66 17.79
C LEU A 58 3.35 19.93 17.05
N ASP A 59 2.28 19.80 16.27
CA ASP A 59 1.51 20.88 15.63
C ASP A 59 0.05 20.77 16.04
N THR A 60 -0.29 21.36 17.16
CA THR A 60 -1.65 21.27 17.74
C THR A 60 -2.73 21.90 16.88
N THR A 61 -2.36 22.79 15.97
CA THR A 61 -3.29 23.52 15.11
C THR A 61 -3.54 22.85 13.77
N GLY A 62 -2.58 22.03 13.30
CA GLY A 62 -2.57 21.48 11.95
C GLY A 62 -2.25 22.51 10.86
N ALA A 63 -2.02 23.76 11.23
CA ALA A 63 -1.74 24.86 10.28
C ALA A 63 -0.27 24.91 9.83
N GLY A 64 0.60 24.19 10.52
CA GLY A 64 2.05 24.18 10.31
C GLY A 64 2.80 24.75 11.50
N LEU A 65 4.07 24.40 11.60
CA LEU A 65 4.99 24.87 12.64
C LEU A 65 5.46 26.30 12.36
N ASN A 66 5.61 27.10 13.41
CA ASN A 66 6.12 28.48 13.29
C ASN A 66 7.64 28.52 13.11
N GLU A 67 8.34 27.54 13.67
CA GLU A 67 9.79 27.41 13.50
C GLU A 67 10.18 25.97 13.15
N ALA A 68 11.41 25.76 12.70
CA ALA A 68 11.93 24.41 12.44
C ALA A 68 12.47 23.80 13.73
N HIS A 69 12.17 22.51 13.96
CA HIS A 69 12.59 21.77 15.13
C HIS A 69 13.51 20.61 14.77
N THR A 70 14.71 20.57 15.32
CA THR A 70 15.57 19.40 15.22
C THR A 70 15.14 18.40 16.29
N VAL A 71 14.84 17.18 15.86
CA VAL A 71 14.42 16.05 16.71
C VAL A 71 15.44 14.94 16.57
N GLY A 72 15.76 14.26 17.66
CA GLY A 72 16.67 13.12 17.63
C GLY A 72 16.45 12.12 18.75
N ILE A 73 16.88 10.90 18.50
CA ILE A 73 16.89 9.80 19.48
C ILE A 73 18.32 9.53 19.92
N PHE A 74 18.51 9.46 21.23
CA PHE A 74 19.78 9.23 21.87
C PHE A 74 19.76 7.90 22.65
N ASN A 75 20.92 7.26 22.77
CA ASN A 75 21.08 6.17 23.71
C ASN A 75 21.11 6.75 25.13
N ALA A 76 20.22 6.30 26.01
CA ALA A 76 20.04 6.89 27.34
C ALA A 76 21.29 6.78 28.23
N SER A 77 22.08 5.70 28.10
CA SER A 77 23.26 5.45 28.95
C SER A 77 24.51 6.18 28.48
N SER A 78 24.73 6.27 27.16
CA SER A 78 25.94 6.88 26.60
C SER A 78 25.76 8.33 26.17
N GLY A 79 24.51 8.83 26.04
CA GLY A 79 24.20 10.13 25.46
C GLY A 79 24.45 10.24 23.97
N THR A 80 24.80 9.14 23.30
CA THR A 80 25.14 9.15 21.88
C THR A 80 23.89 9.37 21.05
N LEU A 81 23.93 10.36 20.13
CA LEU A 81 22.91 10.58 19.11
C LEU A 81 22.89 9.40 18.12
N LEU A 82 21.75 8.79 17.91
CA LEU A 82 21.55 7.63 17.04
C LEU A 82 20.96 8.01 15.69
N VAL A 83 19.94 8.85 15.71
CA VAL A 83 19.25 9.37 14.51
C VAL A 83 18.70 10.73 14.80
N SER A 84 18.71 11.64 13.80
CA SER A 84 18.09 12.96 13.91
C SER A 84 17.57 13.42 12.55
N ALA A 85 16.59 14.33 12.60
CA ALA A 85 16.09 15.06 11.44
C ALA A 85 15.53 16.42 11.90
N THR A 86 15.45 17.37 10.96
CA THR A 86 14.80 18.65 11.21
C THR A 86 13.41 18.64 10.60
N VAL A 87 12.39 18.80 11.45
CA VAL A 87 11.01 19.05 11.03
C VAL A 87 10.91 20.50 10.61
N PRO A 88 10.60 20.80 9.33
CA PRO A 88 10.63 22.17 8.83
C PRO A 88 9.49 23.02 9.37
N ALA A 89 9.69 24.33 9.42
CA ALA A 89 8.61 25.29 9.63
C ALA A 89 7.55 25.19 8.52
N GLY A 90 6.33 25.61 8.83
CA GLY A 90 5.19 25.57 7.93
C GLY A 90 4.55 24.19 7.84
N ALA A 91 3.76 23.97 6.78
CA ALA A 91 2.90 22.80 6.62
C ALA A 91 3.45 21.76 5.64
N SER A 92 4.73 21.86 5.22
CA SER A 92 5.30 20.99 4.18
C SER A 92 5.57 19.56 4.64
N ALA A 93 5.83 19.32 5.94
CA ALA A 93 5.97 17.99 6.51
C ALA A 93 4.60 17.30 6.65
N THR A 94 4.59 15.97 6.56
CA THR A 94 3.35 15.18 6.68
C THR A 94 2.67 15.43 8.03
N TYR A 95 1.36 15.73 8.02
CA TYR A 95 0.57 15.87 9.24
C TYR A 95 -0.04 14.52 9.65
N LEU A 96 0.26 14.10 10.88
CA LEU A 96 -0.22 12.84 11.45
C LEU A 96 -0.64 13.04 12.91
N ASN A 97 -1.92 12.93 13.21
CA ASN A 97 -2.47 12.91 14.57
C ASN A 97 -1.95 14.04 15.50
N GLY A 98 -1.85 15.26 14.99
CA GLY A 98 -1.36 16.41 15.77
C GLY A 98 0.13 16.69 15.64
N PHE A 99 0.87 15.92 14.82
CA PHE A 99 2.31 16.06 14.64
C PHE A 99 2.70 16.29 13.18
N ARG A 100 3.78 17.03 12.95
CA ARG A 100 4.48 17.10 11.67
C ARG A 100 5.59 16.10 11.65
N VAL A 101 5.61 15.23 10.65
CA VAL A 101 6.51 14.08 10.54
C VAL A 101 7.43 14.23 9.35
N VAL A 102 8.72 13.98 9.54
CA VAL A 102 9.71 13.82 8.49
C VAL A 102 10.22 12.37 8.45
N PRO A 103 10.33 11.74 7.28
CA PRO A 103 10.71 10.35 7.19
C PRO A 103 12.19 10.15 7.58
N VAL A 104 12.44 9.11 8.37
CA VAL A 104 13.76 8.55 8.64
C VAL A 104 13.64 7.02 8.59
N SER A 105 14.77 6.31 8.62
CA SER A 105 14.77 4.85 8.78
C SER A 105 15.91 4.48 9.71
N TYR A 106 15.55 4.06 10.93
CA TYR A 106 16.54 3.64 11.93
C TYR A 106 15.99 2.51 12.77
N THR A 107 16.82 1.49 13.03
CA THR A 107 16.45 0.33 13.84
C THR A 107 17.01 0.46 15.25
N LEU A 108 16.12 0.51 16.25
CA LEU A 108 16.45 0.49 17.67
C LEU A 108 16.36 -0.94 18.18
N PRO A 109 17.45 -1.57 18.63
CA PRO A 109 17.40 -2.81 19.41
C PRO A 109 16.60 -2.66 20.71
N ALA A 110 16.34 -3.75 21.42
CA ALA A 110 15.82 -3.67 22.78
C ALA A 110 16.79 -2.87 23.66
N GLY A 111 16.28 -1.86 24.38
CA GLY A 111 17.14 -0.95 25.16
C GLY A 111 16.39 0.26 25.72
N THR A 112 17.15 1.21 26.28
CA THR A 112 16.61 2.46 26.83
C THR A 112 17.18 3.65 26.05
N TYR A 113 16.30 4.57 25.71
CA TYR A 113 16.55 5.68 24.81
C TYR A 113 15.90 6.97 25.31
N VAL A 114 16.39 8.10 24.82
CA VAL A 114 15.77 9.42 25.04
C VAL A 114 15.48 10.05 23.68
N ILE A 115 14.25 10.46 23.45
CA ILE A 115 13.95 11.37 22.35
C ILE A 115 14.05 12.81 22.86
N GLY A 116 14.66 13.68 22.05
CA GLY A 116 14.77 15.10 22.34
C GLY A 116 14.44 15.94 21.13
N GLY A 117 13.71 17.02 21.33
CA GLY A 117 13.40 18.01 20.32
C GLY A 117 13.84 19.40 20.77
N GLN A 118 14.48 20.14 19.87
CA GLN A 118 14.91 21.50 20.15
C GLN A 118 13.72 22.46 20.03
N LYS A 119 13.44 23.19 21.12
CA LYS A 119 12.49 24.30 21.19
C LYS A 119 13.28 25.57 21.37
N ASN A 120 13.25 26.47 20.40
CA ASN A 120 14.04 27.71 20.46
C ASN A 120 13.25 28.89 21.02
N THR A 121 11.92 28.86 20.77
CA THR A 121 11.00 29.91 21.23
C THR A 121 9.70 29.28 21.76
N SER A 122 8.72 30.08 22.14
CA SER A 122 7.37 29.64 22.48
C SER A 122 6.40 29.66 21.30
N ALA A 123 6.92 29.82 20.08
CA ALA A 123 6.08 29.96 18.89
C ALA A 123 5.30 28.66 18.57
N ASP A 124 5.89 27.51 18.91
CA ASP A 124 5.24 26.20 18.81
C ASP A 124 5.09 25.59 20.20
N SER A 125 3.90 25.03 20.46
CA SER A 125 3.54 24.52 21.77
C SER A 125 4.19 23.15 22.07
N SER A 126 4.46 22.90 23.33
CA SER A 126 4.63 21.56 23.91
C SER A 126 3.40 21.21 24.75
N ILE A 127 3.17 19.93 25.01
CA ILE A 127 2.19 19.50 26.02
C ILE A 127 2.95 19.19 27.30
N GLU A 128 2.56 19.84 28.39
CA GLU A 128 3.11 19.65 29.72
C GLU A 128 2.05 19.05 30.65
N ALA A 129 2.49 18.32 31.66
CA ALA A 129 1.63 17.74 32.71
C ALA A 129 0.47 16.89 32.14
N ALA A 130 0.75 16.02 31.16
CA ALA A 130 -0.23 15.08 30.67
C ALA A 130 -0.68 14.13 31.79
N SER A 131 -1.97 13.81 31.84
CA SER A 131 -2.54 12.93 32.85
C SER A 131 -2.15 11.45 32.63
N SER A 132 -1.87 11.09 31.41
CA SER A 132 -1.36 9.76 31.01
C SER A 132 -0.73 9.80 29.63
N VAL A 133 -0.07 8.70 29.26
CA VAL A 133 0.52 8.50 27.94
C VAL A 133 0.02 7.19 27.38
N SER A 134 -0.44 7.20 26.14
CA SER A 134 -0.81 6.00 25.39
C SER A 134 0.33 5.64 24.45
N SER A 135 0.85 4.42 24.56
CA SER A 135 1.87 3.94 23.63
C SER A 135 1.27 3.43 22.33
N GLY A 136 1.84 3.83 21.21
CA GLY A 136 1.50 3.33 19.87
C GLY A 136 2.02 1.91 19.59
N SER A 137 2.83 1.34 20.48
CA SER A 137 3.39 -0.02 20.37
C SER A 137 3.56 -0.66 21.73
N SER A 138 3.18 -1.94 21.87
CA SER A 138 3.46 -2.71 23.07
C SER A 138 4.96 -2.92 23.31
N ALA A 139 5.78 -2.73 22.27
CA ALA A 139 7.24 -2.82 22.37
C ALA A 139 7.90 -1.55 22.91
N VAL A 140 7.18 -0.42 22.98
CA VAL A 140 7.70 0.88 23.44
C VAL A 140 6.97 1.30 24.70
N GLN A 141 7.71 1.61 25.74
CA GLN A 141 7.16 2.03 27.04
C GLN A 141 7.76 3.36 27.46
N TYR A 142 6.88 4.32 27.81
CA TYR A 142 7.27 5.58 28.40
C TYR A 142 7.87 5.34 29.81
N ILE A 143 8.96 6.04 30.12
CA ILE A 143 9.61 5.96 31.44
C ILE A 143 9.40 7.27 32.21
N GLN A 144 9.83 8.39 31.64
CA GLN A 144 9.78 9.70 32.28
C GLN A 144 10.02 10.84 31.29
N GLU A 145 9.69 12.02 31.70
CA GLU A 145 10.05 13.26 31.03
C GLU A 145 11.57 13.48 31.02
N ARG A 146 12.05 14.21 30.00
CA ARG A 146 13.43 14.68 29.91
C ARG A 146 13.48 16.10 29.36
N GLU A 147 14.14 17.00 30.10
CA GLU A 147 14.36 18.39 29.70
C GLU A 147 15.79 18.84 29.96
N LEU A 148 16.21 19.89 29.25
CA LEU A 148 17.45 20.59 29.50
C LEU A 148 17.34 22.01 28.95
N GLN A 149 17.53 23.02 29.81
CA GLN A 149 17.57 24.40 29.37
C GLN A 149 18.88 24.66 28.63
N THR A 150 18.81 24.76 27.31
CA THR A 150 19.97 24.95 26.43
C THR A 150 19.50 25.39 25.04
N SER A 151 20.36 26.11 24.33
CA SER A 151 20.20 26.40 22.90
C SER A 151 20.94 25.40 22.01
N SER A 152 21.69 24.46 22.58
CA SER A 152 22.42 23.45 21.85
C SER A 152 21.60 22.19 21.68
N PHE A 153 21.65 21.58 20.50
CA PHE A 153 21.03 20.29 20.27
C PHE A 153 21.84 19.18 20.95
N THR A 154 21.32 18.65 22.04
CA THR A 154 21.96 17.62 22.87
C THR A 154 20.90 16.78 23.60
N MET A 155 21.28 15.64 24.17
CA MET A 155 20.37 14.82 24.93
C MET A 155 19.81 15.57 26.16
N PRO A 156 18.47 15.68 26.34
CA PRO A 156 17.89 16.21 27.56
C PRO A 156 18.09 15.22 28.73
N THR A 157 18.49 15.73 29.89
CA THR A 157 18.99 14.87 30.99
C THR A 157 18.21 15.01 32.28
N THR A 158 17.45 16.08 32.46
CA THR A 158 16.79 16.40 33.73
C THR A 158 15.32 15.99 33.69
N ASN A 159 14.78 15.49 34.80
CA ASN A 159 13.37 15.27 35.01
C ASN A 159 12.88 16.33 36.02
N PHE A 160 12.10 17.31 35.54
CA PHE A 160 11.55 18.38 36.38
C PHE A 160 10.18 18.05 36.96
N GLN A 161 9.46 17.07 36.38
CA GLN A 161 8.10 16.71 36.78
C GLN A 161 7.98 15.20 37.02
N PRO A 162 8.62 14.67 38.09
CA PRO A 162 8.75 13.21 38.28
C PRO A 162 7.43 12.48 38.55
N ASN A 163 6.32 13.21 38.81
CA ASN A 163 5.00 12.66 39.10
C ASN A 163 3.99 12.87 37.98
N GLU A 164 4.39 13.46 36.88
CA GLU A 164 3.53 13.79 35.75
C GLU A 164 4.17 13.31 34.46
N ALA A 165 3.37 12.97 33.47
CA ALA A 165 3.85 12.77 32.12
C ALA A 165 3.92 14.14 31.45
N GLY A 166 5.11 14.61 31.05
CA GLY A 166 5.29 15.96 30.56
C GLY A 166 6.22 16.08 29.38
N SER A 167 6.23 17.31 28.79
CA SER A 167 7.16 17.80 27.77
C SER A 167 7.11 17.05 26.42
N PHE A 168 5.90 16.89 25.89
CA PHE A 168 5.68 16.33 24.55
C PHE A 168 5.69 17.44 23.51
N GLY A 169 6.81 17.66 22.88
CA GLY A 169 6.98 18.39 21.62
C GLY A 169 7.46 17.42 20.54
N PRO A 170 8.59 16.71 20.78
CA PRO A 170 9.07 15.68 19.88
C PRO A 170 8.34 14.35 20.08
N ASP A 171 8.20 13.61 18.99
CA ASP A 171 7.78 12.23 18.95
C ASP A 171 8.46 11.52 17.77
N PHE A 172 8.25 10.22 17.63
CA PHE A 172 8.66 9.46 16.46
C PHE A 172 7.55 8.54 15.99
N THR A 173 7.61 8.17 14.72
CA THR A 173 6.73 7.14 14.19
C THR A 173 7.43 5.81 14.15
N ILE A 174 6.67 4.76 14.42
CA ILE A 174 7.13 3.38 14.38
C ILE A 174 6.65 2.78 13.07
N ALA A 175 7.59 2.25 12.29
CA ALA A 175 7.27 1.49 11.10
C ALA A 175 6.54 0.20 11.51
N GLY A 176 5.30 0.14 11.18
CA GLY A 176 4.44 -1.03 11.23
C GLY A 176 4.48 -1.91 12.48
N ALA A 177 3.34 -1.97 13.14
CA ALA A 177 2.84 -2.99 14.06
C ALA A 177 3.09 -2.82 15.54
N SER A 178 2.20 -2.12 16.20
CA SER A 178 1.87 -2.40 17.60
C SER A 178 0.53 -3.12 17.79
N GLY A 179 0.04 -3.77 16.77
CA GLY A 179 -1.09 -4.68 16.84
C GLY A 179 -0.79 -6.00 16.13
N SER A 180 -1.43 -7.08 16.54
CA SER A 180 -1.41 -8.31 15.75
C SER A 180 -1.88 -7.98 14.32
N PRO A 181 -1.26 -8.55 13.28
CA PRO A 181 -1.71 -8.33 11.91
C PRO A 181 -3.16 -8.83 11.79
N SER A 182 -4.00 -8.07 11.11
CA SER A 182 -5.39 -8.47 10.88
C SER A 182 -5.80 -8.25 9.44
N ILE A 183 -6.67 -9.13 8.94
CA ILE A 183 -7.30 -9.00 7.63
C ILE A 183 -8.71 -8.43 7.83
N THR A 184 -9.01 -7.32 7.16
CA THR A 184 -10.34 -6.69 7.16
C THR A 184 -11.17 -7.11 5.95
N SER A 185 -10.54 -7.29 4.79
CA SER A 185 -11.19 -7.76 3.58
C SER A 185 -10.21 -8.37 2.59
N LEU A 186 -10.76 -9.21 1.70
CA LEU A 186 -10.05 -9.76 0.55
C LEU A 186 -10.91 -9.55 -0.69
N SER A 187 -10.26 -9.21 -1.80
CA SER A 187 -10.94 -9.09 -3.09
C SER A 187 -10.04 -9.54 -4.24
N ASN A 188 -10.66 -9.98 -5.32
CA ASN A 188 -9.99 -10.10 -6.60
C ASN A 188 -9.49 -8.71 -7.01
N SER A 189 -8.22 -8.56 -7.34
CA SER A 189 -7.59 -7.25 -7.61
C SER A 189 -8.14 -6.53 -8.85
N ALA A 190 -8.87 -7.23 -9.70
CA ALA A 190 -9.46 -6.66 -10.90
C ALA A 190 -10.97 -6.39 -10.76
N SER A 191 -11.72 -7.29 -10.14
CA SER A 191 -13.18 -7.14 -9.98
C SER A 191 -13.61 -6.49 -8.68
N TYR A 192 -12.73 -6.42 -7.68
CA TYR A 192 -13.04 -6.01 -6.30
C TYR A 192 -14.11 -6.88 -5.63
N GLN A 193 -14.41 -8.06 -6.19
CA GLN A 193 -15.37 -9.02 -5.62
C GLN A 193 -14.66 -10.03 -4.70
N PRO A 194 -15.31 -10.54 -3.66
CA PRO A 194 -14.73 -11.52 -2.73
C PRO A 194 -14.77 -12.94 -3.29
N SER A 195 -14.50 -13.11 -4.57
CA SER A 195 -14.50 -14.39 -5.29
C SER A 195 -13.20 -14.54 -6.08
N PHE A 196 -12.53 -15.66 -5.89
CA PHE A 196 -11.20 -15.91 -6.43
C PHE A 196 -11.14 -17.24 -7.17
N ALA A 197 -10.07 -17.41 -7.94
CA ALA A 197 -9.68 -18.68 -8.54
C ALA A 197 -8.19 -18.94 -8.24
N GLY A 198 -7.69 -20.11 -8.61
CA GLY A 198 -6.24 -20.33 -8.65
C GLY A 198 -5.56 -19.41 -9.68
N ASN A 199 -4.30 -19.07 -9.45
CA ASN A 199 -3.50 -18.20 -10.33
C ASN A 199 -4.16 -16.84 -10.60
N THR A 200 -4.81 -16.25 -9.59
CA THR A 200 -5.53 -14.97 -9.66
C THR A 200 -4.84 -13.95 -8.78
N TYR A 201 -4.76 -12.70 -9.26
CA TYR A 201 -4.36 -11.58 -8.40
C TYR A 201 -5.46 -11.24 -7.40
N ILE A 202 -5.10 -11.21 -6.13
CA ILE A 202 -5.98 -10.80 -5.03
C ILE A 202 -5.34 -9.69 -4.22
N SER A 203 -6.16 -8.80 -3.69
CA SER A 203 -5.76 -7.79 -2.73
C SER A 203 -6.29 -8.17 -1.35
N VAL A 204 -5.39 -8.20 -0.39
CA VAL A 204 -5.67 -8.41 1.04
C VAL A 204 -5.57 -7.05 1.70
N TYR A 205 -6.64 -6.57 2.29
CA TYR A 205 -6.68 -5.32 3.06
C TYR A 205 -6.71 -5.64 4.55
N GLY A 206 -6.06 -4.79 5.34
CA GLY A 206 -5.98 -5.04 6.77
C GLY A 206 -5.20 -4.00 7.54
N THR A 207 -4.72 -4.36 8.71
CA THR A 207 -3.84 -3.54 9.53
C THR A 207 -2.61 -4.32 9.93
N ASN A 208 -1.48 -3.63 10.06
CA ASN A 208 -0.20 -4.23 10.47
C ASN A 208 0.27 -5.38 9.57
N LEU A 209 -0.05 -5.32 8.27
CA LEU A 209 0.25 -6.40 7.33
C LEU A 209 1.72 -6.40 6.87
N ALA A 210 2.39 -5.24 6.87
CA ALA A 210 3.81 -5.11 6.58
C ALA A 210 4.40 -3.89 7.28
N VAL A 211 5.72 -3.84 7.42
CA VAL A 211 6.46 -2.69 7.94
C VAL A 211 7.02 -1.80 6.82
N THR A 212 7.00 -2.28 5.59
CA THR A 212 7.51 -1.60 4.39
C THR A 212 6.40 -1.42 3.37
N THR A 213 6.62 -0.51 2.42
CA THR A 213 5.75 -0.34 1.26
C THR A 213 6.57 -0.48 0.00
N ARG A 214 6.39 -1.58 -0.73
CA ARG A 214 7.04 -1.80 -2.04
C ARG A 214 6.40 -2.94 -2.84
N THR A 215 6.68 -2.95 -4.12
CA THR A 215 6.48 -4.10 -5.00
C THR A 215 7.74 -4.95 -5.07
N TRP A 216 7.61 -6.18 -5.55
CA TRP A 216 8.76 -7.01 -5.89
C TRP A 216 9.69 -6.36 -6.92
N GLN A 217 10.95 -6.73 -6.86
CA GLN A 217 11.99 -6.29 -7.79
C GLN A 217 12.71 -7.51 -8.37
N ALA A 218 13.53 -7.33 -9.39
CA ALA A 218 14.27 -8.42 -10.02
C ALA A 218 15.10 -9.27 -9.04
N SER A 219 15.61 -8.67 -7.97
CA SER A 219 16.36 -9.34 -6.90
C SER A 219 15.51 -10.27 -6.02
N ASP A 220 14.20 -10.11 -6.00
CA ASP A 220 13.30 -10.93 -5.17
C ASP A 220 12.97 -12.27 -5.86
N PHE A 221 13.21 -12.35 -7.18
CA PHE A 221 12.91 -13.55 -7.95
C PHE A 221 14.01 -14.60 -7.79
N LYS A 222 13.66 -15.71 -7.14
CA LYS A 222 14.60 -16.82 -6.97
C LYS A 222 14.94 -17.44 -8.34
N ASN A 223 16.24 -17.62 -8.59
CA ASN A 223 16.77 -18.06 -9.89
C ASN A 223 16.39 -17.14 -11.08
N GLY A 224 16.04 -15.87 -10.80
CA GLY A 224 15.67 -14.88 -11.81
C GLY A 224 14.29 -15.07 -12.46
N THR A 225 13.58 -16.15 -12.15
CA THR A 225 12.29 -16.50 -12.80
C THR A 225 11.19 -16.90 -11.83
N ASN A 226 11.53 -17.38 -10.64
CA ASN A 226 10.53 -17.85 -9.68
C ASN A 226 9.95 -16.67 -8.90
N LEU A 227 8.63 -16.58 -8.87
CA LEU A 227 7.90 -15.55 -8.15
C LEU A 227 8.17 -15.64 -6.64
N PRO A 228 8.36 -14.52 -5.93
CA PRO A 228 8.64 -14.54 -4.50
C PRO A 228 7.41 -14.99 -3.71
N ILE A 229 7.62 -15.94 -2.80
CA ILE A 229 6.61 -16.40 -1.84
C ILE A 229 6.67 -15.61 -0.52
N SER A 230 7.62 -14.70 -0.41
CA SER A 230 7.76 -13.77 0.71
C SER A 230 8.41 -12.48 0.22
N LEU A 231 7.98 -11.35 0.78
CA LEU A 231 8.53 -10.02 0.52
C LEU A 231 8.66 -9.29 1.87
N ASP A 232 9.89 -8.88 2.23
CA ASP A 232 10.20 -8.21 3.51
C ASP A 232 9.68 -8.95 4.74
N GLY A 233 9.78 -10.29 4.75
CA GLY A 233 9.31 -11.14 5.84
C GLY A 233 7.79 -11.39 5.86
N VAL A 234 7.05 -10.81 4.92
CA VAL A 234 5.61 -11.05 4.75
C VAL A 234 5.40 -12.18 3.76
N SER A 235 4.59 -13.16 4.13
CA SER A 235 4.17 -14.29 3.30
C SER A 235 2.68 -14.57 3.49
N ALA A 236 2.08 -15.34 2.59
CA ALA A 236 0.70 -15.73 2.73
C ALA A 236 0.45 -17.16 2.26
N THR A 237 -0.58 -17.78 2.81
CA THR A 237 -1.07 -19.09 2.35
C THR A 237 -2.55 -19.02 2.01
N VAL A 238 -2.95 -19.78 1.00
CA VAL A 238 -4.35 -20.05 0.65
C VAL A 238 -4.56 -21.56 0.76
N ASN A 239 -5.42 -21.98 1.64
CA ASN A 239 -5.59 -23.40 1.99
C ASN A 239 -4.28 -24.09 2.39
N GLY A 240 -3.40 -23.40 3.12
CA GLY A 240 -2.09 -23.90 3.52
C GLY A 240 -1.02 -23.92 2.42
N VAL A 241 -1.36 -23.60 1.17
CA VAL A 241 -0.43 -23.54 0.04
C VAL A 241 0.10 -22.11 -0.09
N SER A 242 1.43 -21.93 -0.24
CA SER A 242 2.05 -20.62 -0.37
C SER A 242 1.53 -19.86 -1.59
N ALA A 243 1.11 -18.62 -1.37
CA ALA A 243 0.83 -17.64 -2.41
C ALA A 243 2.10 -16.86 -2.78
N TYR A 244 2.08 -16.15 -3.91
CA TYR A 244 3.19 -15.31 -4.34
C TYR A 244 2.90 -13.86 -3.99
N VAL A 245 3.87 -13.20 -3.34
CA VAL A 245 3.71 -11.83 -2.83
C VAL A 245 4.24 -10.85 -3.86
N GLU A 246 3.36 -10.00 -4.39
CA GLU A 246 3.71 -8.99 -5.39
C GLU A 246 3.98 -7.63 -4.77
N TYR A 247 3.14 -7.25 -3.79
CA TYR A 247 3.19 -5.95 -3.13
C TYR A 247 2.91 -6.10 -1.65
N VAL A 248 3.60 -5.29 -0.84
CA VAL A 248 3.38 -5.19 0.59
C VAL A 248 3.26 -3.73 1.01
N SER A 249 2.38 -3.48 1.97
CA SER A 249 2.25 -2.23 2.72
C SER A 249 1.59 -2.51 4.07
N PRO A 250 1.60 -1.58 5.05
CA PRO A 250 0.91 -1.77 6.32
C PRO A 250 -0.59 -2.06 6.20
N GLY A 251 -1.24 -1.55 5.15
CA GLY A 251 -2.68 -1.67 4.94
C GLY A 251 -3.10 -2.63 3.83
N GLN A 252 -2.17 -3.08 2.98
CA GLN A 252 -2.51 -3.89 1.81
C GLN A 252 -1.36 -4.82 1.40
N ILE A 253 -1.73 -6.03 0.99
CA ILE A 253 -0.83 -6.97 0.31
C ILE A 253 -1.50 -7.42 -0.98
N ASN A 254 -0.75 -7.42 -2.09
CA ASN A 254 -1.20 -8.07 -3.32
C ASN A 254 -0.53 -9.43 -3.46
N LEU A 255 -1.33 -10.41 -3.76
CA LEU A 255 -0.93 -11.80 -3.89
C LEU A 255 -1.35 -12.36 -5.25
N ILE A 256 -0.58 -13.31 -5.76
CA ILE A 256 -1.07 -14.27 -6.75
C ILE A 256 -1.40 -15.55 -5.98
N THR A 257 -2.66 -16.01 -6.07
CA THR A 257 -3.09 -17.26 -5.45
C THR A 257 -2.34 -18.44 -6.08
N PRO A 258 -2.01 -19.49 -5.31
CA PRO A 258 -1.45 -20.71 -5.88
C PRO A 258 -2.50 -21.40 -6.77
N ASN A 259 -2.05 -22.38 -7.54
CA ASN A 259 -2.97 -23.28 -8.22
C ASN A 259 -3.69 -24.11 -7.16
N LEU A 260 -5.02 -23.97 -7.06
CA LEU A 260 -5.82 -24.62 -6.04
C LEU A 260 -6.64 -25.74 -6.67
N PRO A 261 -6.42 -26.98 -6.25
CA PRO A 261 -7.22 -28.11 -6.74
C PRO A 261 -8.65 -28.12 -6.17
N GLN A 262 -8.85 -27.39 -5.07
CA GLN A 262 -10.16 -27.32 -4.39
C GLN A 262 -10.89 -26.03 -4.76
N THR A 263 -12.16 -26.17 -5.07
CA THR A 263 -13.15 -25.09 -5.19
C THR A 263 -14.16 -25.20 -4.06
N GLY A 264 -14.82 -24.11 -3.74
CA GLY A 264 -15.86 -24.07 -2.71
C GLY A 264 -15.66 -22.94 -1.70
N THR A 265 -16.48 -22.96 -0.66
CA THR A 265 -16.46 -21.98 0.44
C THR A 265 -15.58 -22.44 1.59
N GLY A 266 -15.24 -21.52 2.49
CA GLY A 266 -14.50 -21.85 3.70
C GLY A 266 -13.01 -22.18 3.46
N ILE A 267 -12.41 -21.59 2.46
CA ILE A 267 -10.98 -21.74 2.19
C ILE A 267 -10.19 -20.68 2.99
N PRO A 268 -9.29 -21.09 3.90
CA PRO A 268 -8.57 -20.13 4.74
C PRO A 268 -7.48 -19.41 3.97
N VAL A 269 -7.38 -18.09 4.17
CA VAL A 269 -6.25 -17.25 3.81
C VAL A 269 -5.60 -16.76 5.09
N VAL A 270 -4.30 -16.96 5.22
CA VAL A 270 -3.50 -16.53 6.36
C VAL A 270 -2.33 -15.73 5.83
N VAL A 271 -2.13 -14.53 6.37
CA VAL A 271 -0.93 -13.72 6.15
C VAL A 271 -0.03 -13.91 7.34
N THR A 272 1.26 -14.17 7.10
CA THR A 272 2.29 -14.23 8.14
C THR A 272 3.21 -13.03 7.96
N THR A 273 3.38 -12.27 9.03
CA THR A 273 4.25 -11.09 9.10
C THR A 273 5.37 -11.33 10.12
N PRO A 274 6.40 -10.48 10.20
CA PRO A 274 7.39 -10.55 11.28
C PRO A 274 6.79 -10.47 12.70
N ALA A 275 5.59 -9.87 12.85
CA ALA A 275 4.85 -9.81 14.11
C ALA A 275 4.00 -11.07 14.38
N GLY A 276 3.95 -12.03 13.47
CA GLY A 276 3.19 -13.27 13.57
C GLY A 276 2.10 -13.43 12.50
N PRO A 277 1.34 -14.52 12.54
CA PRO A 277 0.26 -14.78 11.60
C PRO A 277 -1.00 -13.97 11.95
N THR A 278 -1.82 -13.67 10.93
CA THR A 278 -3.19 -13.17 11.11
C THR A 278 -4.12 -14.30 11.56
N VAL A 279 -5.28 -13.93 12.08
CA VAL A 279 -6.42 -14.84 12.13
C VAL A 279 -6.82 -15.19 10.69
N SER A 280 -7.23 -16.45 10.46
CA SER A 280 -7.67 -16.90 9.13
C SER A 280 -8.86 -16.11 8.64
N SER A 281 -8.77 -15.59 7.43
CA SER A 281 -9.92 -15.07 6.68
C SER A 281 -10.42 -16.13 5.70
N TRP A 282 -11.74 -16.29 5.61
CA TRP A 282 -12.36 -17.37 4.84
C TRP A 282 -12.88 -16.84 3.51
N VAL A 283 -12.54 -17.51 2.43
CA VAL A 283 -12.91 -17.10 1.07
C VAL A 283 -13.63 -18.21 0.31
N THR A 284 -14.24 -17.81 -0.81
CA THR A 284 -14.80 -18.74 -1.80
C THR A 284 -13.86 -18.84 -3.00
N ILE A 285 -13.45 -20.05 -3.34
CA ILE A 285 -12.62 -20.33 -4.53
C ILE A 285 -13.53 -20.91 -5.62
N GLN A 286 -13.49 -20.27 -6.79
CA GLN A 286 -14.21 -20.67 -8.00
C GLN A 286 -13.24 -21.38 -8.97
N PRO A 287 -13.75 -22.20 -9.91
CA PRO A 287 -12.90 -22.75 -10.98
C PRO A 287 -12.18 -21.67 -11.80
N ILE A 288 -12.89 -20.59 -12.11
CA ILE A 288 -12.35 -19.34 -12.70
C ILE A 288 -13.10 -18.15 -12.12
N SER A 289 -12.43 -16.99 -12.06
CA SER A 289 -13.00 -15.73 -11.58
C SER A 289 -12.50 -14.59 -12.49
N PRO A 290 -12.99 -14.54 -13.74
CA PRO A 290 -12.44 -13.69 -14.78
C PRO A 290 -12.79 -12.23 -14.55
N ALA A 291 -11.79 -11.36 -14.57
CA ALA A 291 -11.97 -9.93 -14.46
C ALA A 291 -10.84 -9.17 -15.17
N PHE A 292 -11.19 -8.04 -15.81
CA PHE A 292 -10.24 -7.07 -16.32
C PHE A 292 -9.91 -6.02 -15.27
N PHE A 293 -8.67 -5.53 -15.28
CA PHE A 293 -8.29 -4.38 -14.45
C PHE A 293 -9.04 -3.12 -14.90
N THR A 294 -9.36 -2.28 -13.94
CA THR A 294 -10.07 -1.02 -14.16
C THR A 294 -9.22 0.16 -13.74
N TRP A 295 -9.46 1.30 -14.37
CA TRP A 295 -8.84 2.55 -13.97
C TRP A 295 -9.38 3.01 -12.63
N ILE A 296 -8.47 3.26 -11.68
CA ILE A 296 -8.80 3.87 -10.40
C ILE A 296 -8.55 5.37 -10.50
N THR A 297 -9.58 6.15 -10.29
CA THR A 297 -9.56 7.61 -10.38
C THR A 297 -10.12 8.23 -9.10
N ASN A 298 -9.83 9.51 -8.85
CA ASN A 298 -10.46 10.26 -7.76
C ASN A 298 -11.82 10.86 -8.18
N THR A 299 -12.53 10.21 -9.08
CA THR A 299 -13.83 10.64 -9.61
C THR A 299 -14.88 9.56 -9.37
N PRO A 300 -16.19 9.87 -9.53
CA PRO A 300 -17.26 8.87 -9.46
C PRO A 300 -17.15 7.74 -10.51
N ASP A 301 -16.25 7.87 -11.48
CA ASP A 301 -15.98 6.88 -12.52
C ASP A 301 -14.90 5.85 -12.12
N SER A 302 -14.34 5.97 -10.93
CA SER A 302 -13.34 5.02 -10.41
C SER A 302 -13.86 3.58 -10.45
N GLY A 303 -13.04 2.68 -11.01
CA GLY A 303 -13.37 1.26 -11.09
C GLY A 303 -14.38 0.89 -12.19
N LYS A 304 -14.84 1.83 -13.04
CA LYS A 304 -15.82 1.56 -14.09
C LYS A 304 -15.19 1.26 -15.44
N TYR A 305 -14.15 2.02 -15.81
CA TYR A 305 -13.50 1.92 -17.11
C TYR A 305 -12.37 0.92 -17.08
N LEU A 306 -12.34 0.05 -18.10
CA LEU A 306 -11.31 -0.97 -18.22
C LEU A 306 -9.95 -0.36 -18.57
N VAL A 307 -8.88 -0.93 -18.02
CA VAL A 307 -7.52 -0.64 -18.45
C VAL A 307 -7.32 -1.26 -19.82
N ALA A 308 -7.39 -0.41 -20.83
CA ALA A 308 -7.26 -0.80 -22.22
C ALA A 308 -6.29 0.12 -22.97
N GLN A 309 -5.70 -0.39 -24.05
CA GLN A 309 -4.79 0.34 -24.94
C GLN A 309 -5.17 0.14 -26.39
N HIS A 310 -4.98 1.15 -27.22
CA HIS A 310 -5.00 1.03 -28.67
C HIS A 310 -3.88 0.12 -29.13
N ALA A 311 -4.17 -0.95 -29.85
CA ALA A 311 -3.14 -1.94 -30.23
C ALA A 311 -2.07 -1.36 -31.18
N ALA A 312 -2.39 -0.35 -31.96
CA ALA A 312 -1.48 0.28 -32.93
C ALA A 312 -0.47 1.24 -32.26
N SER A 313 -0.90 1.98 -31.21
CA SER A 313 -0.10 3.05 -30.59
C SER A 313 0.33 2.75 -29.15
N TYR A 314 -0.31 1.78 -28.49
CA TYR A 314 -0.16 1.49 -27.05
C TYR A 314 -0.55 2.67 -26.16
N THR A 315 -1.27 3.67 -26.68
CA THR A 315 -1.88 4.74 -25.87
C THR A 315 -3.14 4.23 -25.18
N ASN A 316 -3.55 4.90 -24.09
CA ASN A 316 -4.63 4.41 -23.27
C ASN A 316 -6.01 4.69 -23.90
N VAL A 317 -6.88 3.67 -23.86
CA VAL A 317 -8.29 3.79 -24.25
C VAL A 317 -9.13 4.28 -23.06
N GLY A 318 -10.02 5.23 -23.31
CA GLY A 318 -10.98 5.72 -22.32
C GLY A 318 -11.59 7.05 -22.77
N LYS A 319 -12.56 7.55 -22.01
CA LYS A 319 -13.13 8.86 -22.31
C LYS A 319 -12.09 9.96 -22.08
N THR A 320 -12.13 10.98 -22.92
CA THR A 320 -11.28 12.16 -22.73
C THR A 320 -11.54 12.81 -21.37
N GLY A 321 -10.46 13.11 -20.62
CA GLY A 321 -10.56 13.71 -19.29
C GLY A 321 -10.94 12.74 -18.17
N LEU A 322 -10.85 11.42 -18.38
CA LEU A 322 -11.02 10.41 -17.32
C LEU A 322 -10.08 10.66 -16.14
N TYR A 323 -8.90 11.21 -16.41
CA TYR A 323 -7.92 11.66 -15.43
C TYR A 323 -7.72 13.17 -15.51
N PRO A 324 -8.40 13.98 -14.68
CA PRO A 324 -8.37 15.45 -14.76
C PRO A 324 -6.98 16.09 -14.64
N ASN A 325 -6.07 15.44 -13.91
CA ASN A 325 -4.71 15.95 -13.65
C ASN A 325 -3.63 15.29 -14.53
N SER A 326 -4.03 14.55 -15.58
CA SER A 326 -3.13 13.91 -16.53
C SER A 326 -2.90 14.78 -17.76
N PRO A 327 -1.84 14.54 -18.53
CA PRO A 327 -1.63 15.23 -19.80
C PRO A 327 -2.88 15.17 -20.69
N PRO A 328 -3.13 16.19 -21.52
CA PRO A 328 -4.16 16.13 -22.54
C PRO A 328 -4.03 14.84 -23.35
N ASN A 329 -5.15 14.16 -23.61
CA ASN A 329 -5.19 12.88 -24.33
C ASN A 329 -4.47 11.71 -23.64
N PHE A 330 -4.35 11.71 -22.31
CA PHE A 330 -3.88 10.54 -21.57
C PHE A 330 -4.73 9.31 -21.85
N THR A 331 -6.05 9.50 -22.02
CA THR A 331 -6.99 8.51 -22.54
C THR A 331 -7.72 9.09 -23.73
N THR A 332 -7.92 8.29 -24.77
CA THR A 332 -8.72 8.62 -25.96
C THR A 332 -9.74 7.53 -26.24
N PRO A 333 -10.95 7.86 -26.76
CA PRO A 333 -11.93 6.86 -27.14
C PRO A 333 -11.39 5.89 -28.19
N ALA A 334 -11.85 4.64 -28.12
CA ALA A 334 -11.59 3.65 -29.16
C ALA A 334 -12.46 3.92 -30.38
N VAL A 335 -11.99 3.52 -31.56
CA VAL A 335 -12.76 3.66 -32.84
C VAL A 335 -13.27 2.31 -33.32
N PRO A 336 -14.46 2.25 -33.95
CA PRO A 336 -14.98 1.03 -34.58
C PRO A 336 -13.98 0.42 -35.58
N GLY A 337 -13.80 -0.89 -35.53
CA GLY A 337 -12.88 -1.63 -36.38
C GLY A 337 -11.44 -1.72 -35.89
N GLU A 338 -11.03 -0.93 -34.91
CA GLU A 338 -9.68 -1.08 -34.30
C GLU A 338 -9.62 -2.26 -33.35
N THR A 339 -8.40 -2.70 -33.06
CA THR A 339 -8.12 -3.68 -32.01
C THR A 339 -7.61 -2.97 -30.76
N ILE A 340 -8.20 -3.29 -29.60
CA ILE A 340 -7.76 -2.84 -28.30
C ILE A 340 -7.10 -3.99 -27.54
N ILE A 341 -6.18 -3.64 -26.64
CA ILE A 341 -5.50 -4.57 -25.73
C ILE A 341 -6.04 -4.35 -24.32
N LEU A 342 -6.47 -5.41 -23.66
CA LEU A 342 -6.96 -5.39 -22.29
C LEU A 342 -6.12 -6.34 -21.43
N TYR A 343 -6.09 -6.06 -20.13
CA TYR A 343 -5.37 -6.87 -19.17
C TYR A 343 -6.30 -7.28 -18.02
N GLY A 344 -6.12 -8.53 -17.54
CA GLY A 344 -6.95 -9.05 -16.46
C GLY A 344 -6.39 -10.30 -15.82
N THR A 345 -7.14 -10.86 -14.90
CA THR A 345 -6.75 -12.03 -14.11
C THR A 345 -7.91 -13.00 -13.90
N GLY A 346 -7.61 -14.24 -13.47
CA GLY A 346 -8.64 -15.21 -13.11
C GLY A 346 -9.35 -15.88 -14.27
N PHE A 347 -8.83 -15.81 -15.50
CA PHE A 347 -9.46 -16.36 -16.71
C PHE A 347 -9.31 -17.88 -16.85
N GLY A 348 -8.47 -18.52 -16.03
CA GLY A 348 -8.37 -19.98 -15.99
C GLY A 348 -7.16 -20.55 -16.69
N ALA A 349 -7.29 -21.76 -17.25
CA ALA A 349 -6.16 -22.53 -17.76
C ALA A 349 -5.65 -22.04 -19.13
N THR A 350 -4.36 -22.25 -19.37
CA THR A 350 -3.73 -22.06 -20.69
C THR A 350 -3.38 -23.41 -21.33
N SER A 351 -3.22 -23.43 -22.64
CA SER A 351 -2.74 -24.60 -23.36
C SER A 351 -1.59 -24.20 -24.31
N PRO A 352 -0.35 -24.67 -24.05
CA PRO A 352 0.08 -25.51 -22.93
C PRO A 352 -0.09 -24.82 -21.57
N ALA A 353 -0.17 -25.60 -20.49
CA ALA A 353 -0.21 -25.05 -19.15
C ALA A 353 1.12 -24.40 -18.78
N ILE A 354 1.06 -23.22 -18.15
CA ILE A 354 2.25 -22.58 -17.57
C ILE A 354 2.62 -23.25 -16.24
N ALA A 355 3.90 -23.40 -15.97
CA ALA A 355 4.36 -23.85 -14.67
C ALA A 355 3.98 -22.84 -13.59
N GLN A 356 3.66 -23.35 -12.41
CA GLN A 356 3.25 -22.52 -11.29
C GLN A 356 4.41 -21.68 -10.75
N GLY A 357 4.14 -20.41 -10.41
CA GLY A 357 5.09 -19.56 -9.71
C GLY A 357 6.29 -19.10 -10.52
N ILE A 358 6.17 -19.04 -11.84
CA ILE A 358 7.21 -18.51 -12.70
C ILE A 358 6.74 -17.25 -13.45
N ILE A 359 7.69 -16.40 -13.81
CA ILE A 359 7.46 -15.34 -14.80
C ILE A 359 7.07 -15.99 -16.13
N THR A 360 6.11 -15.42 -16.83
CA THR A 360 5.72 -15.87 -18.16
C THR A 360 6.89 -15.69 -19.13
N ASP A 361 7.43 -16.80 -19.65
CA ASP A 361 8.63 -16.86 -20.49
C ASP A 361 8.31 -16.86 -21.98
N LYS A 362 7.10 -17.29 -22.37
CA LYS A 362 6.60 -17.36 -23.73
C LYS A 362 5.08 -17.12 -23.76
N ILE A 363 4.49 -17.17 -24.92
CA ILE A 363 3.03 -17.06 -25.08
C ILE A 363 2.35 -18.35 -24.64
N TYR A 364 1.34 -18.23 -23.78
CA TYR A 364 0.47 -19.32 -23.32
C TYR A 364 -0.98 -18.96 -23.61
N PRO A 365 -1.56 -19.45 -24.73
CA PRO A 365 -2.93 -19.17 -25.10
C PRO A 365 -3.93 -19.67 -24.07
N LEU A 366 -4.99 -18.88 -23.83
CA LEU A 366 -6.10 -19.25 -22.96
C LEU A 366 -6.91 -20.41 -23.57
N SER A 367 -7.33 -21.36 -22.75
CA SER A 367 -8.15 -22.50 -23.16
C SER A 367 -9.26 -22.76 -22.11
N PRO A 368 -10.54 -22.87 -22.54
CA PRO A 368 -11.06 -22.74 -23.91
C PRO A 368 -10.99 -21.30 -24.45
N THR A 369 -11.05 -21.17 -25.77
CA THR A 369 -11.07 -19.87 -26.45
C THR A 369 -12.27 -19.01 -25.96
N PRO A 370 -12.04 -17.78 -25.52
CA PRO A 370 -13.09 -16.90 -25.02
C PRO A 370 -13.93 -16.31 -26.16
N THR A 371 -15.16 -15.89 -25.80
CA THR A 371 -16.00 -15.01 -26.61
C THR A 371 -16.12 -13.64 -25.96
N ALA A 372 -16.36 -12.60 -26.75
CA ALA A 372 -16.53 -11.24 -26.25
C ALA A 372 -17.75 -10.55 -26.86
N THR A 373 -18.30 -9.58 -26.11
CA THR A 373 -19.31 -8.63 -26.63
C THR A 373 -18.94 -7.21 -26.22
N ILE A 374 -19.23 -6.24 -27.08
CA ILE A 374 -19.08 -4.81 -26.82
C ILE A 374 -20.40 -4.12 -27.19
N GLY A 375 -21.03 -3.41 -26.26
CA GLY A 375 -22.34 -2.84 -26.45
C GLY A 375 -23.43 -3.89 -26.81
N GLY A 376 -23.26 -5.13 -26.34
CA GLY A 376 -24.10 -6.27 -26.67
C GLY A 376 -23.84 -6.91 -28.06
N LEU A 377 -22.98 -6.33 -28.87
CA LEU A 377 -22.61 -6.86 -30.19
C LEU A 377 -21.42 -7.84 -30.05
N PRO A 378 -21.41 -8.96 -30.82
CA PRO A 378 -20.28 -9.85 -30.86
C PRO A 378 -18.98 -9.12 -31.26
N ALA A 379 -17.92 -9.29 -30.50
CA ALA A 379 -16.59 -8.73 -30.76
C ALA A 379 -15.59 -9.85 -31.00
N GLN A 380 -14.71 -9.68 -31.99
CA GLN A 380 -13.70 -10.68 -32.32
C GLN A 380 -12.55 -10.64 -31.32
N VAL A 381 -12.31 -11.76 -30.64
CA VAL A 381 -11.11 -11.97 -29.83
C VAL A 381 -10.02 -12.52 -30.74
N THR A 382 -9.02 -11.68 -31.07
CA THR A 382 -7.91 -12.07 -31.95
C THR A 382 -6.76 -12.71 -31.17
N PHE A 383 -6.69 -12.46 -29.88
CA PHE A 383 -5.75 -13.10 -28.94
C PHE A 383 -6.31 -13.09 -27.52
N ALA A 384 -6.07 -14.15 -26.77
CA ALA A 384 -6.25 -14.21 -25.34
C ALA A 384 -5.23 -15.19 -24.72
N GLY A 385 -4.49 -14.76 -23.71
CA GLY A 385 -3.49 -15.62 -23.06
C GLY A 385 -2.50 -14.84 -22.20
N LEU A 386 -1.54 -15.58 -21.63
CA LEU A 386 -0.41 -15.01 -20.90
C LEU A 386 0.69 -14.65 -21.88
N VAL A 387 1.34 -13.51 -21.65
CA VAL A 387 2.44 -13.00 -22.49
C VAL A 387 3.63 -12.55 -21.64
N PRO A 388 4.88 -12.75 -22.11
CA PRO A 388 6.05 -12.22 -21.42
C PRO A 388 6.04 -10.68 -21.33
N PRO A 389 6.59 -10.11 -20.26
CA PRO A 389 7.11 -10.74 -19.04
C PRO A 389 6.05 -10.76 -17.91
N LEU A 390 4.77 -10.71 -18.25
CA LEU A 390 3.68 -10.60 -17.29
C LEU A 390 3.45 -11.94 -16.58
N SER A 391 3.32 -11.89 -15.24
CA SER A 391 3.08 -13.10 -14.44
C SER A 391 1.60 -13.16 -14.06
N GLN A 392 0.90 -14.21 -14.54
CA GLN A 392 -0.53 -14.46 -14.26
C GLN A 392 -1.47 -13.29 -14.61
N VAL A 393 -1.02 -12.39 -15.49
CA VAL A 393 -1.83 -11.35 -16.11
C VAL A 393 -2.12 -11.74 -17.55
N TYR A 394 -3.39 -11.93 -17.85
CA TYR A 394 -3.85 -12.26 -19.19
C TYR A 394 -3.95 -11.00 -20.04
N GLN A 395 -3.47 -11.08 -21.27
CA GLN A 395 -3.70 -10.10 -22.31
C GLN A 395 -4.82 -10.59 -23.23
N PHE A 396 -5.71 -9.67 -23.59
CA PHE A 396 -6.73 -9.88 -24.62
C PHE A 396 -6.58 -8.83 -25.71
N ASN A 397 -6.62 -9.26 -26.96
CA ASN A 397 -6.73 -8.37 -28.10
C ASN A 397 -8.13 -8.55 -28.68
N ILE A 398 -8.93 -7.50 -28.63
CA ILE A 398 -10.34 -7.53 -29.03
C ILE A 398 -10.60 -6.45 -30.07
N THR A 399 -11.18 -6.83 -31.21
CA THR A 399 -11.56 -5.89 -32.27
C THR A 399 -12.93 -5.30 -31.98
N ILE A 400 -13.02 -3.96 -32.01
CA ILE A 400 -14.25 -3.21 -31.80
C ILE A 400 -15.20 -3.49 -32.96
N PRO A 401 -16.48 -3.89 -32.75
CA PRO A 401 -17.44 -4.09 -33.82
C PRO A 401 -17.67 -2.80 -34.61
N ALA A 402 -17.75 -2.92 -35.94
CA ALA A 402 -17.90 -1.74 -36.83
C ALA A 402 -19.23 -0.97 -36.63
N SER A 403 -20.26 -1.63 -36.11
CA SER A 403 -21.60 -1.05 -35.90
C SER A 403 -21.87 -0.69 -34.43
N VAL A 404 -20.85 -0.71 -33.55
CA VAL A 404 -21.04 -0.35 -32.13
C VAL A 404 -21.37 1.15 -32.03
N PRO A 405 -22.34 1.54 -31.18
CA PRO A 405 -22.67 2.96 -30.99
C PRO A 405 -21.55 3.74 -30.32
N ASN A 406 -21.50 5.06 -30.59
CA ASN A 406 -20.64 5.98 -29.82
C ASN A 406 -21.04 6.05 -28.34
N GLY A 407 -20.09 6.45 -27.51
CA GLY A 407 -20.25 6.58 -26.06
C GLY A 407 -19.69 5.40 -25.27
N ASP A 408 -20.06 5.34 -24.01
CA ASP A 408 -19.60 4.29 -23.11
C ASP A 408 -20.32 2.97 -23.38
N GLN A 409 -19.55 1.97 -23.73
CA GLN A 409 -20.05 0.65 -24.10
C GLN A 409 -19.55 -0.41 -23.11
N THR A 410 -20.44 -1.30 -22.71
CA THR A 410 -20.09 -2.42 -21.84
C THR A 410 -19.33 -3.48 -22.64
N LEU A 411 -18.13 -3.83 -22.16
CA LEU A 411 -17.35 -4.98 -22.62
C LEU A 411 -17.53 -6.14 -21.66
N LEU A 412 -17.80 -7.32 -22.20
CA LEU A 412 -17.97 -8.56 -21.48
C LEU A 412 -17.25 -9.69 -22.21
N VAL A 413 -16.49 -10.50 -21.46
CA VAL A 413 -15.84 -11.72 -21.96
C VAL A 413 -16.44 -12.94 -21.28
N THR A 414 -16.60 -14.03 -22.02
CA THR A 414 -17.06 -15.32 -21.52
C THR A 414 -16.03 -16.38 -21.80
N VAL A 415 -15.59 -17.10 -20.76
CA VAL A 415 -14.64 -18.22 -20.82
C VAL A 415 -15.27 -19.44 -20.18
N GLY A 416 -15.37 -20.57 -20.89
CA GLY A 416 -15.94 -21.80 -20.34
C GLY A 416 -17.37 -21.62 -19.79
N GLY A 417 -18.15 -20.67 -20.32
CA GLY A 417 -19.51 -20.36 -19.84
C GLY A 417 -19.56 -19.37 -18.66
N VAL A 418 -18.43 -18.96 -18.09
CA VAL A 418 -18.35 -17.98 -17.00
C VAL A 418 -18.07 -16.60 -17.57
N LYS A 419 -18.89 -15.63 -17.20
CA LYS A 419 -18.76 -14.25 -17.63
C LYS A 419 -17.80 -13.46 -16.73
N SER A 420 -16.99 -12.59 -17.34
CA SER A 420 -16.23 -11.59 -16.59
C SER A 420 -17.17 -10.58 -15.93
N VAL A 421 -16.65 -9.84 -14.95
CA VAL A 421 -17.32 -8.62 -14.50
C VAL A 421 -17.36 -7.64 -15.67
N PRO A 422 -18.53 -7.02 -15.98
CA PRO A 422 -18.64 -6.05 -17.04
C PRO A 422 -17.87 -4.77 -16.71
N GLY A 423 -17.20 -4.19 -17.71
CA GLY A 423 -16.55 -2.90 -17.58
C GLY A 423 -16.80 -2.02 -18.81
N LEU A 424 -16.51 -0.74 -18.66
CA LEU A 424 -16.78 0.26 -19.70
C LEU A 424 -15.54 0.52 -20.56
N ILE A 425 -15.78 0.71 -21.86
CA ILE A 425 -14.86 1.33 -22.81
C ILE A 425 -15.61 2.44 -23.55
N THR A 426 -14.94 3.55 -23.84
CA THR A 426 -15.55 4.64 -24.59
C THR A 426 -15.24 4.49 -26.07
N ILE A 427 -16.26 4.58 -26.91
CA ILE A 427 -16.20 4.48 -28.38
C ILE A 427 -16.56 5.82 -29.00
N GLN A 428 -15.81 6.22 -30.02
CA GLN A 428 -16.10 7.40 -30.81
C GLN A 428 -15.65 7.20 -32.26
N ASN A 429 -16.57 7.44 -33.20
CA ASN A 429 -16.31 7.47 -34.65
C ASN A 429 -15.60 8.74 -35.03
#